data_ec06d5cbf014bbf403a4ae704ee75b2a
#
_entry.id   ec06d5cbf014bbf403a4ae704ee75b2a
#
_cell.length_a   1.000
_cell.length_b   1.000
_cell.length_c   1.000
_cell.angle_alpha   90.00
_cell.angle_beta   90.00
_cell.angle_gamma   90.00
#
_symmetry.space_group_name_H-M   'P 1'
#
loop_
_entity.id
_entity.type
_entity.pdbx_description
1 polymer ?
#
loop_
_entity_poly.entity_id
_entity_poly.type
_entity_poly.pdbx_seq_one_letter_code
_entity_poly.pdbx_strand_id
1 'polypeptide(L)'
;MYKRQILTSTIAENIDDEKILISVGVEGNSSGFGLKNLGIEVTDNSHIKVDQHGKTNVDNIYAVGDVIGPPWLAHVATAEGLYVAELLCDLTPTKIDYNSIPNCTYCKPEVASIGSTEESLLEQSVNFKKAHSFFNANGKAVAVGSTDGFIKILVDDSNHILGAHIVGSNATEMISEISVIKSNNLTIDNVLSSIHPHPTFSEAIFETLLQLK
;
A
#
# COMPACT_ATOMS: atom_id res chain seq x y z
N MET A 1 9.83 13.41 33.24
CA MET A 1 10.21 13.49 31.83
C MET A 1 10.52 12.07 31.36
N TYR A 2 9.62 11.42 30.64
CA TYR A 2 9.87 10.05 30.14
C TYR A 2 10.88 10.12 29.01
N LYS A 3 12.05 9.54 29.21
CA LYS A 3 13.04 9.38 28.13
C LYS A 3 12.57 8.23 27.23
N ARG A 4 12.08 8.55 26.04
CA ARG A 4 11.88 7.55 24.98
C ARG A 4 13.23 7.25 24.36
N GLN A 5 13.58 5.97 24.28
CA GLN A 5 14.83 5.51 23.70
C GLN A 5 14.52 4.59 22.52
N ILE A 6 15.20 4.80 21.41
CA ILE A 6 15.14 3.92 20.24
C ILE A 6 16.51 3.25 20.13
N LEU A 7 16.54 1.93 20.21
CA LEU A 7 17.73 1.13 19.98
C LEU A 7 17.59 0.46 18.61
N THR A 8 18.45 0.84 17.68
CA THR A 8 18.51 0.23 16.35
C THR A 8 19.53 -0.90 16.32
N SER A 9 19.33 -1.89 15.44
CA SER A 9 20.24 -3.04 15.25
C SER A 9 20.56 -3.78 16.55
N THR A 10 19.57 -3.87 17.44
CA THR A 10 19.72 -4.45 18.79
C THR A 10 18.72 -5.59 18.96
N ILE A 11 19.21 -6.75 19.42
CA ILE A 11 18.35 -7.86 19.81
C ILE A 11 17.77 -7.54 21.18
N ALA A 12 16.44 -7.66 21.33
CA ALA A 12 15.76 -7.46 22.61
C ALA A 12 15.95 -8.71 23.50
N GLU A 13 17.07 -8.78 24.21
CA GLU A 13 17.32 -9.76 25.24
C GLU A 13 17.10 -9.14 26.62
N ASN A 14 16.39 -9.86 27.51
CA ASN A 14 16.19 -9.47 28.91
C ASN A 14 15.50 -8.10 29.09
N ILE A 15 14.34 -7.91 28.45
CA ILE A 15 13.50 -6.75 28.71
C ILE A 15 12.80 -6.96 30.06
N ASP A 16 13.15 -6.12 31.04
CA ASP A 16 12.55 -6.12 32.38
C ASP A 16 11.52 -4.98 32.48
N ASP A 17 10.35 -5.19 31.89
CA ASP A 17 9.23 -4.26 31.90
C ASP A 17 7.92 -4.98 32.27
N GLU A 18 7.02 -4.26 32.95
CA GLU A 18 5.70 -4.81 33.34
C GLU A 18 4.84 -5.18 32.12
N LYS A 19 5.03 -4.47 30.99
CA LYS A 19 4.26 -4.69 29.74
C LYS A 19 5.20 -4.60 28.56
N ILE A 20 5.17 -5.64 27.73
CA ILE A 20 5.98 -5.73 26.52
C ILE A 20 5.04 -5.84 25.33
N LEU A 21 5.17 -4.94 24.34
CA LEU A 21 4.53 -5.04 23.04
C LEU A 21 5.50 -5.70 22.05
N ILE A 22 5.09 -6.86 21.52
CA ILE A 22 5.85 -7.58 20.50
C ILE A 22 5.21 -7.30 19.13
N SER A 23 6.02 -6.78 18.19
CA SER A 23 5.59 -6.49 16.82
C SER A 23 6.72 -6.86 15.86
N VAL A 24 6.95 -8.16 15.69
CA VAL A 24 8.10 -8.72 14.95
C VAL A 24 7.70 -9.40 13.64
N GLY A 25 6.46 -9.20 13.20
CA GLY A 25 5.87 -9.83 12.02
C GLY A 25 4.90 -10.95 12.37
N VAL A 26 4.47 -11.66 11.33
CA VAL A 26 3.49 -12.76 11.43
C VAL A 26 3.97 -13.94 10.60
N GLU A 27 3.42 -15.13 10.90
CA GLU A 27 3.58 -16.35 10.12
C GLU A 27 2.21 -16.88 9.68
N GLY A 28 2.18 -17.73 8.66
CA GLY A 28 0.94 -18.30 8.14
C GLY A 28 0.30 -19.23 9.16
N ASN A 29 -0.99 -19.02 9.47
CA ASN A 29 -1.75 -19.96 10.31
C ASN A 29 -2.32 -21.10 9.47
N SER A 30 -1.45 -22.00 9.00
CA SER A 30 -1.78 -23.13 8.11
C SER A 30 -1.85 -24.48 8.83
N SER A 31 -1.63 -24.53 10.15
CA SER A 31 -1.68 -25.76 10.93
C SER A 31 -3.09 -26.13 11.38
N GLY A 32 -3.36 -27.43 11.59
CA GLY A 32 -4.63 -27.89 12.15
C GLY A 32 -5.79 -28.09 11.17
N PHE A 33 -5.63 -27.69 9.89
CA PHE A 33 -6.68 -27.77 8.86
C PHE A 33 -6.58 -29.00 7.96
N GLY A 34 -5.71 -29.94 8.28
CA GLY A 34 -5.50 -31.14 7.46
C GLY A 34 -4.70 -30.93 6.18
N LEU A 35 -4.16 -29.74 5.94
CA LEU A 35 -3.42 -29.39 4.71
C LEU A 35 -2.24 -30.33 4.45
N LYS A 36 -1.53 -30.72 5.52
CA LYS A 36 -0.41 -31.68 5.44
C LYS A 36 -0.87 -33.04 4.92
N ASN A 37 -2.08 -33.49 5.29
CA ASN A 37 -2.62 -34.77 4.83
C ASN A 37 -2.96 -34.75 3.34
N LEU A 38 -3.24 -33.58 2.80
CA LEU A 38 -3.49 -33.35 1.38
C LEU A 38 -2.19 -33.12 0.59
N GLY A 39 -1.05 -33.04 1.25
CA GLY A 39 0.24 -32.76 0.62
C GLY A 39 0.40 -31.32 0.15
N ILE A 40 -0.36 -30.36 0.73
CA ILE A 40 -0.24 -28.95 0.39
C ILE A 40 1.11 -28.42 0.92
N GLU A 41 1.87 -27.78 0.04
CA GLU A 41 3.16 -27.19 0.37
C GLU A 41 3.01 -25.87 1.10
N VAL A 42 3.87 -25.66 2.09
CA VAL A 42 4.00 -24.39 2.82
C VAL A 42 5.45 -23.91 2.80
N THR A 43 5.64 -22.61 3.03
CA THR A 43 6.97 -22.01 3.22
C THR A 43 7.51 -22.28 4.62
N ASP A 44 8.76 -21.91 4.89
CA ASP A 44 9.39 -21.98 6.22
C ASP A 44 8.62 -21.14 7.25
N ASN A 45 7.95 -20.06 6.82
CA ASN A 45 7.09 -19.22 7.64
C ASN A 45 5.62 -19.67 7.62
N SER A 46 5.35 -20.93 7.31
CA SER A 46 4.02 -21.55 7.32
C SER A 46 2.98 -20.93 6.37
N HIS A 47 3.38 -20.11 5.39
CA HIS A 47 2.46 -19.64 4.36
C HIS A 47 2.23 -20.72 3.30
N ILE A 48 0.99 -20.83 2.80
CA ILE A 48 0.64 -21.75 1.72
C ILE A 48 1.30 -21.28 0.43
N LYS A 49 2.04 -22.18 -0.24
CA LYS A 49 2.63 -21.87 -1.54
C LYS A 49 1.57 -21.91 -2.62
N VAL A 50 1.53 -20.87 -3.44
CA VAL A 50 0.63 -20.74 -4.59
C VAL A 50 1.39 -20.24 -5.81
N ASP A 51 0.83 -20.49 -6.98
CA ASP A 51 1.28 -19.87 -8.23
C ASP A 51 0.69 -18.44 -8.40
N GLN A 52 0.96 -17.82 -9.56
CA GLN A 52 0.47 -16.49 -9.89
C GLN A 52 -1.08 -16.37 -9.99
N HIS A 53 -1.79 -17.46 -9.90
CA HIS A 53 -3.25 -17.57 -9.97
C HIS A 53 -3.87 -18.00 -8.64
N GLY A 54 -3.09 -18.04 -7.57
CA GLY A 54 -3.54 -18.50 -6.25
C GLY A 54 -3.73 -20.01 -6.16
N LYS A 55 -3.32 -20.81 -7.17
CA LYS A 55 -3.44 -22.26 -7.17
C LYS A 55 -2.32 -22.90 -6.35
N THR A 56 -2.66 -23.84 -5.48
CA THR A 56 -1.68 -24.64 -4.73
C THR A 56 -1.08 -25.74 -5.61
N ASN A 57 -0.11 -26.50 -5.06
CA ASN A 57 0.43 -27.70 -5.69
C ASN A 57 -0.58 -28.85 -5.79
N VAL A 58 -1.75 -28.75 -5.16
CA VAL A 58 -2.83 -29.75 -5.20
C VAL A 58 -3.96 -29.24 -6.11
N ASP A 59 -4.40 -30.07 -7.05
CA ASP A 59 -5.46 -29.70 -7.98
C ASP A 59 -6.76 -29.31 -7.28
N ASN A 60 -7.43 -28.28 -7.82
CA ASN A 60 -8.69 -27.72 -7.33
C ASN A 60 -8.62 -27.09 -5.92
N ILE A 61 -7.41 -26.83 -5.42
CA ILE A 61 -7.21 -26.10 -4.15
C ILE A 61 -6.48 -24.79 -4.42
N TYR A 62 -7.08 -23.70 -3.99
CA TYR A 62 -6.57 -22.35 -4.11
C TYR A 62 -6.43 -21.73 -2.72
N ALA A 63 -5.52 -20.78 -2.58
CA ALA A 63 -5.35 -20.01 -1.35
C ALA A 63 -5.11 -18.54 -1.69
N VAL A 64 -5.67 -17.65 -0.88
CA VAL A 64 -5.58 -16.19 -1.04
C VAL A 64 -5.47 -15.50 0.31
N GLY A 65 -5.05 -14.25 0.32
CA GLY A 65 -4.95 -13.42 1.52
C GLY A 65 -3.76 -13.76 2.41
N ASP A 66 -3.84 -13.40 3.67
CA ASP A 66 -2.72 -13.44 4.61
C ASP A 66 -2.01 -14.80 4.70
N VAL A 67 -2.74 -15.88 4.46
CA VAL A 67 -2.22 -17.24 4.52
C VAL A 67 -1.21 -17.59 3.42
N ILE A 68 -1.19 -16.83 2.32
CA ILE A 68 -0.22 -17.02 1.22
C ILE A 68 1.03 -16.13 1.36
N GLY A 69 1.04 -15.21 2.32
CA GLY A 69 2.16 -14.33 2.60
C GLY A 69 1.87 -12.84 2.35
N PRO A 70 2.87 -11.97 2.42
CA PRO A 70 2.69 -10.54 2.24
C PRO A 70 2.28 -10.16 0.79
N PRO A 71 1.59 -9.02 0.63
CA PRO A 71 1.23 -8.06 1.68
C PRO A 71 0.01 -8.51 2.49
N TRP A 72 0.06 -8.37 3.82
CA TRP A 72 -1.04 -8.76 4.72
C TRP A 72 -2.08 -7.63 4.82
N LEU A 73 -2.89 -7.48 3.78
CA LEU A 73 -3.84 -6.37 3.61
C LEU A 73 -5.20 -6.94 3.18
N ALA A 74 -6.25 -6.59 3.92
CA ALA A 74 -7.60 -7.10 3.67
C ALA A 74 -8.11 -6.80 2.26
N HIS A 75 -7.81 -5.63 1.71
CA HIS A 75 -8.20 -5.26 0.35
C HIS A 75 -7.43 -6.06 -0.72
N VAL A 76 -6.20 -6.50 -0.43
CA VAL A 76 -5.45 -7.42 -1.31
C VAL A 76 -6.10 -8.80 -1.29
N ALA A 77 -6.40 -9.34 -0.11
CA ALA A 77 -7.10 -10.61 0.04
C ALA A 77 -8.44 -10.62 -0.71
N THR A 78 -9.18 -9.51 -0.66
CA THR A 78 -10.44 -9.34 -1.42
C THR A 78 -10.19 -9.38 -2.93
N ALA A 79 -9.19 -8.65 -3.43
CA ALA A 79 -8.85 -8.64 -4.85
C ALA A 79 -8.40 -10.02 -5.33
N GLU A 80 -7.56 -10.71 -4.57
CA GLU A 80 -7.12 -12.08 -4.86
C GLU A 80 -8.29 -13.07 -4.88
N GLY A 81 -9.20 -12.95 -3.92
CA GLY A 81 -10.41 -13.78 -3.87
C GLY A 81 -11.32 -13.58 -5.08
N LEU A 82 -11.54 -12.33 -5.51
CA LEU A 82 -12.29 -12.01 -6.71
C LEU A 82 -11.61 -12.56 -7.98
N TYR A 83 -10.29 -12.35 -8.08
CA TYR A 83 -9.48 -12.86 -9.18
C TYR A 83 -9.60 -14.38 -9.33
N VAL A 84 -9.45 -15.14 -8.23
CA VAL A 84 -9.60 -16.60 -8.24
C VAL A 84 -11.03 -17.02 -8.56
N ALA A 85 -12.05 -16.35 -8.01
CA ALA A 85 -13.44 -16.64 -8.29
C ALA A 85 -13.79 -16.45 -9.79
N GLU A 86 -13.31 -15.38 -10.40
CA GLU A 86 -13.49 -15.11 -11.84
C GLU A 86 -12.80 -16.18 -12.69
N LEU A 87 -11.57 -16.59 -12.34
CA LEU A 87 -10.88 -17.70 -13.02
C LEU A 87 -11.67 -19.01 -12.96
N LEU A 88 -12.23 -19.33 -11.79
CA LEU A 88 -13.04 -20.55 -11.61
C LEU A 88 -14.38 -20.50 -12.34
N CYS A 89 -14.82 -19.32 -12.74
CA CYS A 89 -16.00 -19.11 -13.59
C CYS A 89 -15.66 -19.00 -15.07
N ASP A 90 -14.46 -19.41 -15.49
CA ASP A 90 -13.97 -19.32 -16.88
C ASP A 90 -13.97 -17.89 -17.46
N LEU A 91 -13.86 -16.87 -16.58
CA LEU A 91 -13.66 -15.50 -16.97
C LEU A 91 -12.17 -15.20 -17.15
N THR A 92 -11.87 -14.03 -17.72
CA THR A 92 -10.46 -13.57 -17.91
C THR A 92 -10.22 -12.35 -17.03
N PRO A 93 -9.92 -12.53 -15.73
CA PRO A 93 -9.70 -11.43 -14.83
C PRO A 93 -8.41 -10.66 -15.16
N THR A 94 -8.40 -9.37 -14.87
CA THR A 94 -7.19 -8.57 -14.93
C THR A 94 -6.24 -8.99 -13.81
N LYS A 95 -4.97 -9.20 -14.16
CA LYS A 95 -3.93 -9.54 -13.16
C LYS A 95 -3.77 -8.42 -12.14
N ILE A 96 -3.57 -8.80 -10.89
CA ILE A 96 -3.29 -7.87 -9.81
C ILE A 96 -1.86 -7.33 -10.00
N ASP A 97 -1.74 -6.01 -10.07
CA ASP A 97 -0.44 -5.34 -10.01
C ASP A 97 -0.09 -5.02 -8.55
N TYR A 98 0.76 -5.85 -7.96
CA TYR A 98 1.22 -5.67 -6.59
C TYR A 98 2.04 -4.39 -6.36
N ASN A 99 2.54 -3.73 -7.41
CA ASN A 99 3.19 -2.42 -7.31
C ASN A 99 2.20 -1.25 -7.24
N SER A 100 0.92 -1.51 -7.46
CA SER A 100 -0.15 -0.51 -7.42
C SER A 100 -1.13 -0.73 -6.26
N ILE A 101 -0.69 -1.44 -5.21
CA ILE A 101 -1.49 -1.64 -3.99
C ILE A 101 -1.28 -0.46 -3.04
N PRO A 102 -2.35 0.24 -2.62
CA PRO A 102 -2.25 1.27 -1.61
C PRO A 102 -2.01 0.66 -0.22
N ASN A 103 -1.14 1.30 0.56
CA ASN A 103 -0.87 0.95 1.95
C ASN A 103 -1.33 2.10 2.85
N CYS A 104 -2.09 1.78 3.90
CA CYS A 104 -2.69 2.75 4.80
C CYS A 104 -2.38 2.43 6.26
N THR A 105 -1.96 3.47 7.02
CA THR A 105 -1.82 3.40 8.47
C THR A 105 -2.80 4.37 9.10
N TYR A 106 -3.76 3.82 9.84
CA TYR A 106 -4.88 4.55 10.46
C TYR A 106 -4.48 5.13 11.81
N CYS A 107 -3.43 5.93 11.81
CA CYS A 107 -2.95 6.68 12.98
C CYS A 107 -3.37 8.15 12.89
N LYS A 108 -2.84 9.01 13.78
CA LYS A 108 -3.06 10.45 13.74
C LYS A 108 -1.73 11.18 13.84
N PRO A 109 -1.29 11.87 12.77
CA PRO A 109 -1.91 11.96 11.44
C PRO A 109 -1.93 10.61 10.70
N GLU A 110 -2.89 10.42 9.77
CA GLU A 110 -2.94 9.26 8.90
C GLU A 110 -1.74 9.22 7.95
N VAL A 111 -1.36 8.01 7.53
CA VAL A 111 -0.31 7.81 6.52
C VAL A 111 -0.83 6.89 5.43
N ALA A 112 -0.64 7.28 4.18
CA ALA A 112 -0.99 6.44 3.04
C ALA A 112 0.11 6.51 1.97
N SER A 113 0.33 5.41 1.28
CA SER A 113 1.33 5.34 0.20
C SER A 113 0.91 4.34 -0.88
N ILE A 114 1.42 4.53 -2.08
CA ILE A 114 1.29 3.60 -3.20
C ILE A 114 2.52 3.69 -4.09
N GLY A 115 2.96 2.56 -4.62
CA GLY A 115 4.08 2.50 -5.57
C GLY A 115 5.45 2.69 -4.92
N SER A 116 6.38 3.22 -5.69
CA SER A 116 7.80 3.29 -5.34
C SER A 116 8.13 4.45 -4.40
N THR A 117 9.14 4.28 -3.56
CA THR A 117 9.77 5.37 -2.79
C THR A 117 10.90 6.02 -3.58
N GLU A 118 11.36 7.20 -3.18
CA GLU A 118 12.54 7.85 -3.77
C GLU A 118 13.77 6.94 -3.66
N GLU A 119 13.96 6.34 -2.48
CA GLU A 119 15.09 5.46 -2.20
C GLU A 119 15.09 4.27 -3.15
N SER A 120 13.95 3.61 -3.32
CA SER A 120 13.85 2.44 -4.22
C SER A 120 14.10 2.80 -5.69
N LEU A 121 13.65 3.96 -6.14
CA LEU A 121 13.91 4.44 -7.51
C LEU A 121 15.38 4.78 -7.74
N LEU A 122 16.04 5.38 -6.76
CA LEU A 122 17.47 5.68 -6.80
C LEU A 122 18.31 4.40 -6.83
N GLU A 123 17.98 3.42 -5.99
CA GLU A 123 18.65 2.12 -5.97
C GLU A 123 18.51 1.38 -7.31
N GLN A 124 17.36 1.50 -7.96
CA GLN A 124 17.09 0.92 -9.28
C GLN A 124 17.61 1.76 -10.45
N SER A 125 18.21 2.94 -10.17
CA SER A 125 18.68 3.90 -11.19
C SER A 125 17.55 4.34 -12.16
N VAL A 126 16.33 4.45 -11.67
CA VAL A 126 15.17 4.95 -12.42
C VAL A 126 15.11 6.47 -12.32
N ASN A 127 15.01 7.16 -13.46
CA ASN A 127 14.81 8.59 -13.49
C ASN A 127 13.38 8.94 -13.05
N PHE A 128 13.25 9.97 -12.23
CA PHE A 128 11.94 10.47 -11.82
C PHE A 128 11.98 11.99 -11.56
N LYS A 129 10.82 12.61 -11.70
CA LYS A 129 10.53 13.93 -11.19
C LYS A 129 9.70 13.81 -9.92
N LYS A 130 9.83 14.78 -9.01
CA LYS A 130 9.03 14.82 -7.79
C LYS A 130 8.46 16.19 -7.51
N ALA A 131 7.26 16.20 -6.93
CA ALA A 131 6.66 17.39 -6.36
C ALA A 131 6.06 17.06 -4.99
N HIS A 132 5.87 18.09 -4.18
CA HIS A 132 5.21 17.96 -2.88
C HIS A 132 4.44 19.24 -2.54
N SER A 133 3.33 19.07 -1.86
CA SER A 133 2.51 20.17 -1.32
C SER A 133 2.24 19.93 0.15
N PHE A 134 2.20 21.01 0.93
CA PHE A 134 1.88 20.95 2.36
C PHE A 134 0.44 21.33 2.60
N PHE A 135 -0.22 20.69 3.56
CA PHE A 135 -1.63 20.92 3.87
C PHE A 135 -1.92 22.31 4.45
N ASN A 136 -0.91 23.01 4.97
CA ASN A 136 -1.07 24.40 5.40
C ASN A 136 -1.41 25.38 4.24
N ALA A 137 -1.20 24.97 2.99
CA ALA A 137 -1.61 25.71 1.80
C ALA A 137 -2.98 25.25 1.25
N ASN A 138 -3.55 24.13 1.74
CA ASN A 138 -4.83 23.61 1.26
C ASN A 138 -6.01 24.26 1.99
N GLY A 139 -6.96 24.86 1.25
CA GLY A 139 -8.08 25.60 1.79
C GLY A 139 -8.98 24.78 2.72
N LYS A 140 -9.22 23.50 2.41
CA LYS A 140 -10.01 22.59 3.28
C LYS A 140 -9.28 22.30 4.58
N ALA A 141 -7.98 22.01 4.52
CA ALA A 141 -7.17 21.73 5.70
C ALA A 141 -7.15 22.94 6.66
N VAL A 142 -7.01 24.14 6.12
CA VAL A 142 -7.08 25.38 6.91
C VAL A 142 -8.46 25.57 7.54
N ALA A 143 -9.53 25.37 6.76
CA ALA A 143 -10.90 25.56 7.24
C ALA A 143 -11.28 24.62 8.39
N VAL A 144 -10.73 23.39 8.43
CA VAL A 144 -11.01 22.41 9.49
C VAL A 144 -9.92 22.33 10.56
N GLY A 145 -8.87 23.16 10.49
CA GLY A 145 -7.78 23.21 11.47
C GLY A 145 -6.88 21.97 11.44
N SER A 146 -6.73 21.29 10.28
CA SER A 146 -5.93 20.05 10.10
C SER A 146 -4.82 20.29 9.09
N THR A 147 -3.93 21.23 9.37
CA THR A 147 -2.88 21.70 8.45
C THR A 147 -1.58 20.91 8.53
N ASP A 148 -1.45 20.01 9.49
CA ASP A 148 -0.27 19.15 9.62
C ASP A 148 -0.34 18.03 8.60
N GLY A 149 0.56 18.08 7.62
CA GLY A 149 0.62 17.06 6.61
C GLY A 149 1.23 17.53 5.29
N PHE A 150 1.45 16.57 4.43
CA PHE A 150 1.96 16.79 3.08
C PHE A 150 1.52 15.68 2.14
N ILE A 151 1.58 15.96 0.86
CA ILE A 151 1.55 14.97 -0.22
C ILE A 151 2.84 15.08 -1.03
N LYS A 152 3.42 13.95 -1.39
CA LYS A 152 4.57 13.82 -2.30
C LYS A 152 4.21 12.87 -3.42
N ILE A 153 4.47 13.25 -4.68
CA ILE A 153 4.22 12.43 -5.87
C ILE A 153 5.50 12.33 -6.69
N LEU A 154 5.78 11.12 -7.17
CA LEU A 154 6.90 10.78 -8.04
C LEU A 154 6.33 10.36 -9.38
N VAL A 155 6.88 10.89 -10.48
CA VAL A 155 6.47 10.54 -11.84
C VAL A 155 7.67 10.21 -12.73
N ASP A 156 7.43 9.39 -13.75
CA ASP A 156 8.41 9.08 -14.79
C ASP A 156 8.51 10.21 -15.83
N ASP A 157 9.41 10.04 -16.82
CA ASP A 157 9.59 10.97 -17.91
C ASP A 157 8.37 11.06 -18.85
N SER A 158 7.47 10.09 -18.82
CA SER A 158 6.22 10.02 -19.56
C SER A 158 5.01 10.54 -18.77
N ASN A 159 5.26 11.12 -17.59
CA ASN A 159 4.25 11.66 -16.69
C ASN A 159 3.28 10.62 -16.07
N HIS A 160 3.69 9.35 -15.94
CA HIS A 160 2.95 8.35 -15.15
C HIS A 160 3.41 8.37 -13.70
N ILE A 161 2.49 8.12 -12.78
CA ILE A 161 2.79 8.07 -11.34
C ILE A 161 3.58 6.78 -11.01
N LEU A 162 4.81 6.96 -10.54
CA LEU A 162 5.67 5.89 -10.00
C LEU A 162 5.33 5.61 -8.54
N GLY A 163 5.05 6.65 -7.77
CA GLY A 163 4.71 6.52 -6.37
C GLY A 163 4.10 7.78 -5.79
N ALA A 164 3.33 7.63 -4.71
CA ALA A 164 2.76 8.72 -3.94
C ALA A 164 2.73 8.41 -2.46
N HIS A 165 2.95 9.43 -1.63
CA HIS A 165 3.03 9.34 -0.18
C HIS A 165 2.29 10.52 0.42
N ILE A 166 1.35 10.24 1.30
CA ILE A 166 0.49 11.24 1.93
C ILE A 166 0.57 11.05 3.45
N VAL A 167 0.79 12.12 4.16
CA VAL A 167 0.71 12.17 5.63
C VAL A 167 -0.24 13.30 6.00
N GLY A 168 -1.25 13.02 6.79
CA GLY A 168 -2.20 14.04 7.24
C GLY A 168 -3.64 13.55 7.24
N SER A 169 -4.57 14.45 7.56
CA SER A 169 -6.00 14.15 7.58
C SER A 169 -6.50 13.69 6.20
N ASN A 170 -7.30 12.64 6.19
CA ASN A 170 -7.88 12.01 4.99
C ASN A 170 -6.84 11.38 4.03
N ALA A 171 -5.62 11.14 4.47
CA ALA A 171 -4.60 10.49 3.63
C ALA A 171 -5.07 9.14 3.11
N THR A 172 -5.76 8.36 3.96
CA THR A 172 -6.26 7.02 3.63
C THR A 172 -7.43 7.03 2.64
N GLU A 173 -8.18 8.13 2.55
CA GLU A 173 -9.22 8.33 1.53
C GLU A 173 -8.61 8.86 0.22
N MET A 174 -7.72 9.87 0.32
CA MET A 174 -7.09 10.51 -0.84
C MET A 174 -6.26 9.53 -1.69
N ILE A 175 -5.63 8.53 -1.07
CA ILE A 175 -4.80 7.56 -1.80
C ILE A 175 -5.60 6.76 -2.82
N SER A 176 -6.92 6.64 -2.64
CA SER A 176 -7.80 5.92 -3.56
C SER A 176 -7.84 6.56 -4.94
N GLU A 177 -7.79 7.90 -5.04
CA GLU A 177 -7.69 8.61 -6.31
C GLU A 177 -6.38 8.26 -7.02
N ILE A 178 -5.26 8.31 -6.31
CA ILE A 178 -3.94 7.92 -6.85
C ILE A 178 -3.93 6.45 -7.29
N SER A 179 -4.60 5.57 -6.53
CA SER A 179 -4.72 4.16 -6.89
C SER A 179 -5.42 3.97 -8.24
N VAL A 180 -6.53 4.69 -8.47
CA VAL A 180 -7.24 4.65 -9.77
C VAL A 180 -6.34 5.17 -10.90
N ILE A 181 -5.64 6.29 -10.69
CA ILE A 181 -4.74 6.88 -11.68
C ILE A 181 -3.64 5.88 -12.05
N LYS A 182 -2.95 5.34 -11.06
CA LYS A 182 -1.82 4.43 -11.24
C LYS A 182 -2.23 3.10 -11.86
N SER A 183 -3.28 2.46 -11.35
CA SER A 183 -3.76 1.15 -11.84
C SER A 183 -4.30 1.19 -13.27
N ASN A 184 -4.75 2.36 -13.73
CA ASN A 184 -5.20 2.55 -15.11
C ASN A 184 -4.15 3.21 -16.01
N ASN A 185 -2.92 3.34 -15.52
CA ASN A 185 -1.80 3.93 -16.26
C ASN A 185 -2.13 5.31 -16.85
N LEU A 186 -2.87 6.14 -16.08
CA LEU A 186 -3.19 7.51 -16.47
C LEU A 186 -1.98 8.42 -16.22
N THR A 187 -1.85 9.42 -17.07
CA THR A 187 -0.82 10.46 -16.92
C THR A 187 -1.32 11.60 -16.03
N ILE A 188 -0.40 12.42 -15.53
CA ILE A 188 -0.78 13.63 -14.78
C ILE A 188 -1.65 14.58 -15.62
N ASP A 189 -1.51 14.61 -16.95
CA ASP A 189 -2.35 15.45 -17.81
C ASP A 189 -3.82 15.00 -17.79
N ASN A 190 -4.10 13.69 -17.67
CA ASN A 190 -5.46 13.20 -17.49
C ASN A 190 -6.09 13.73 -16.20
N VAL A 191 -5.31 13.75 -15.11
CA VAL A 191 -5.77 14.26 -13.80
C VAL A 191 -5.96 15.77 -13.86
N LEU A 192 -5.01 16.51 -14.44
CA LEU A 192 -5.07 17.97 -14.58
C LEU A 192 -6.18 18.45 -15.50
N SER A 193 -6.71 17.60 -16.37
CA SER A 193 -7.89 17.89 -17.18
C SER A 193 -9.21 17.65 -16.41
N SER A 194 -9.16 17.01 -15.26
CA SER A 194 -10.33 16.76 -14.41
C SER A 194 -10.59 17.92 -13.45
N ILE A 195 -11.86 18.17 -13.14
CA ILE A 195 -12.25 19.24 -12.21
C ILE A 195 -12.35 18.64 -10.81
N HIS A 196 -11.54 19.18 -9.87
CA HIS A 196 -11.62 18.83 -8.46
C HIS A 196 -12.61 19.74 -7.74
N PRO A 197 -13.46 19.20 -6.84
CA PRO A 197 -14.41 20.02 -6.08
C PRO A 197 -13.68 20.86 -5.04
N HIS A 198 -14.19 22.10 -4.83
CA HIS A 198 -13.67 23.04 -3.84
C HIS A 198 -14.69 23.31 -2.72
N PRO A 199 -14.28 23.37 -1.40
CA PRO A 199 -12.95 23.03 -0.89
C PRO A 199 -12.82 21.55 -0.49
N THR A 200 -11.75 20.89 -0.89
CA THR A 200 -11.47 19.49 -0.55
C THR A 200 -10.00 19.26 -0.24
N PHE A 201 -9.68 18.13 0.44
CA PHE A 201 -8.28 17.69 0.58
C PHE A 201 -7.72 17.18 -0.75
N SER A 202 -8.54 16.62 -1.63
CA SER A 202 -8.11 16.11 -2.96
C SER A 202 -7.51 17.20 -3.86
N GLU A 203 -7.85 18.47 -3.65
CA GLU A 203 -7.21 19.58 -4.38
C GLU A 203 -5.68 19.58 -4.16
N ALA A 204 -5.18 19.07 -3.03
CA ALA A 204 -3.73 18.95 -2.80
C ALA A 204 -3.06 17.97 -3.78
N ILE A 205 -3.77 16.96 -4.30
CA ILE A 205 -3.28 16.09 -5.36
C ILE A 205 -3.09 16.90 -6.63
N PHE A 206 -4.13 17.61 -7.06
CA PHE A 206 -4.10 18.46 -8.24
C PHE A 206 -3.01 19.53 -8.17
N GLU A 207 -2.90 20.25 -7.05
CA GLU A 207 -1.88 21.29 -6.83
C GLU A 207 -0.45 20.72 -6.86
N THR A 208 -0.26 19.50 -6.35
CA THR A 208 1.04 18.82 -6.41
C THR A 208 1.39 18.45 -7.84
N LEU A 209 0.44 17.91 -8.60
CA LEU A 209 0.66 17.55 -10.01
C LEU A 209 0.92 18.74 -10.91
N LEU A 210 0.34 19.91 -10.62
CA LEU A 210 0.62 21.15 -11.36
C LEU A 210 2.09 21.56 -11.32
N GLN A 211 2.83 21.22 -10.25
CA GLN A 211 4.25 21.52 -10.13
C GLN A 211 5.14 20.65 -11.04
N LEU A 212 4.60 19.56 -11.59
CA LEU A 212 5.31 18.61 -12.46
C LEU A 212 5.07 18.88 -13.95
N LYS A 213 4.16 19.80 -14.27
CA LYS A 213 3.86 20.24 -15.63
C LYS A 213 4.87 21.29 -16.10
#